data_75c113480a2ee361500e00380575c649
#
_entry.id   75c113480a2ee361500e00380575c649
#
_cell.length_a   1.000
_cell.length_b   1.000
_cell.length_c   1.000
_cell.angle_alpha   90.00
_cell.angle_beta   90.00
_cell.angle_gamma   90.00
#
_symmetry.space_group_name_H-M   'P 1'
#
loop_
_entity.id
_entity.type
_entity.pdbx_description
1 polymer ?
#
loop_
_entity_poly.entity_id
_entity_poly.type
_entity_poly.pdbx_seq_one_letter_code
_entity_poly.pdbx_strand_id
1 'polypeptide(L)'
;MALSGVFFGDERKRKEQEMRGKGRLPPGQSLTLKWPVLHYGSVPRFDASHWDFTVSGLVEYPLRLTWEEFSQLPRFERTSDFHCVTRWSRFDNRWSGVAMRELLAHVKARPEAKYVLVHAEQGYTANVPLADLDRDNVLFATHHDGEPLTPEHGYPLRLIVPHLYAWKSVKWVRGLEFLDQDQAGFWEQNGYHMRGDPFQEQRFDTD
;
A
#
# COMPACT_ATOMS: atom_id res chain seq x y z
N MET A 1 26.34 29.61 -12.50
CA MET A 1 25.72 28.27 -12.24
C MET A 1 24.43 28.34 -11.40
N ALA A 2 23.54 29.31 -11.61
CA ALA A 2 22.32 29.50 -10.80
C ALA A 2 20.99 29.36 -11.61
N LEU A 3 21.04 29.03 -12.90
CA LEU A 3 19.86 29.00 -13.76
C LEU A 3 19.16 27.62 -13.86
N SER A 4 19.84 26.52 -13.48
CA SER A 4 19.25 25.17 -13.57
C SER A 4 18.19 24.89 -12.48
N GLY A 5 18.31 25.49 -11.29
CA GLY A 5 17.37 25.27 -10.19
C GLY A 5 16.00 25.92 -10.39
N VAL A 6 15.94 27.03 -11.12
CA VAL A 6 14.71 27.78 -11.37
C VAL A 6 13.84 27.06 -12.38
N PHE A 7 14.42 26.49 -13.43
CA PHE A 7 13.69 25.72 -14.46
C PHE A 7 13.03 24.46 -13.89
N PHE A 8 13.70 23.73 -13.02
CA PHE A 8 13.12 22.55 -12.36
C PHE A 8 11.95 22.90 -11.42
N GLY A 9 12.02 24.05 -10.76
CA GLY A 9 10.95 24.53 -9.88
C GLY A 9 9.65 24.87 -10.64
N ASP A 10 9.77 25.52 -11.77
CA ASP A 10 8.64 25.95 -12.60
C ASP A 10 8.00 24.75 -13.33
N GLU A 11 8.80 23.82 -13.82
CA GLU A 11 8.31 22.58 -14.44
C GLU A 11 7.54 21.70 -13.41
N ARG A 12 8.06 21.56 -12.19
CA ARG A 12 7.36 20.86 -11.12
C ARG A 12 6.02 21.50 -10.81
N LYS A 13 5.96 22.82 -10.64
CA LYS A 13 4.71 23.55 -10.36
C LYS A 13 3.70 23.38 -11.49
N ARG A 14 4.14 23.47 -12.74
CA ARG A 14 3.28 23.24 -13.91
C ARG A 14 2.70 21.81 -13.89
N LYS A 15 3.52 20.80 -13.60
CA LYS A 15 3.07 19.41 -13.48
C LYS A 15 2.11 19.21 -12.30
N GLU A 16 2.36 19.83 -11.17
CA GLU A 16 1.43 19.82 -10.03
C GLU A 16 0.08 20.42 -10.40
N GLN A 17 0.06 21.56 -11.10
CA GLN A 17 -1.17 22.21 -11.55
C GLN A 17 -1.93 21.35 -12.56
N GLU A 18 -1.23 20.73 -13.51
CA GLU A 18 -1.80 19.76 -14.45
C GLU A 18 -2.45 18.58 -13.71
N MET A 19 -1.74 17.99 -12.74
CA MET A 19 -2.25 16.84 -11.99
C MET A 19 -3.43 17.22 -11.06
N ARG A 20 -3.45 18.42 -10.50
CA ARG A 20 -4.63 18.95 -9.79
C ARG A 20 -5.82 19.09 -10.71
N GLY A 21 -5.63 19.67 -11.90
CA GLY A 21 -6.69 19.82 -12.90
C GLY A 21 -7.27 18.49 -13.39
N LYS A 22 -6.47 17.41 -13.34
CA LYS A 22 -6.89 16.05 -13.64
C LYS A 22 -7.48 15.29 -12.43
N GLY A 23 -7.59 15.91 -11.26
CA GLY A 23 -8.07 15.28 -10.04
C GLY A 23 -7.13 14.19 -9.50
N ARG A 24 -5.83 14.22 -9.84
CA ARG A 24 -4.85 13.20 -9.44
C ARG A 24 -3.96 13.63 -8.26
N LEU A 25 -3.78 14.94 -8.03
CA LEU A 25 -3.02 15.46 -6.89
C LEU A 25 -3.97 15.89 -5.78
N PRO A 26 -4.03 15.16 -4.65
CA PRO A 26 -4.88 15.51 -3.52
C PRO A 26 -4.56 16.88 -2.90
N PRO A 27 -5.48 17.49 -2.14
CA PRO A 27 -5.20 18.70 -1.37
C PRO A 27 -3.99 18.53 -0.46
N GLY A 28 -3.22 19.60 -0.24
CA GLY A 28 -2.06 19.62 0.64
C GLY A 28 -0.88 18.74 0.21
N GLN A 29 -0.90 18.15 -1.01
CA GLN A 29 0.18 17.32 -1.55
C GLN A 29 1.07 18.08 -2.53
N SER A 30 2.34 17.69 -2.61
CA SER A 30 3.33 18.15 -3.59
C SER A 30 3.89 16.98 -4.40
N LEU A 31 4.21 17.21 -5.66
CA LEU A 31 4.84 16.22 -6.53
C LEU A 31 6.27 15.91 -6.08
N THR A 32 6.63 14.62 -6.06
CA THR A 32 8.02 14.16 -6.01
C THR A 32 8.33 13.19 -7.14
N LEU A 33 9.54 13.27 -7.69
CA LEU A 33 10.08 12.28 -8.62
C LEU A 33 10.84 11.17 -7.87
N LYS A 34 11.25 11.45 -6.62
CA LYS A 34 11.88 10.47 -5.75
C LYS A 34 10.81 9.60 -5.10
N TRP A 35 11.23 8.44 -4.64
CA TRP A 35 10.42 7.60 -3.76
C TRP A 35 11.04 7.59 -2.38
N PRO A 36 10.62 8.51 -1.47
CA PRO A 36 11.18 8.60 -0.14
C PRO A 36 11.01 7.30 0.65
N VAL A 37 12.06 6.91 1.36
CA VAL A 37 12.02 5.77 2.29
C VAL A 37 11.53 6.25 3.65
N LEU A 38 10.39 5.73 4.07
CA LEU A 38 9.81 5.97 5.38
C LEU A 38 9.33 4.63 5.96
N HIS A 39 9.76 4.28 7.15
CA HIS A 39 9.28 3.09 7.88
C HIS A 39 9.49 3.27 9.38
N TYR A 40 8.75 2.49 10.15
CA TYR A 40 8.98 2.33 11.58
C TYR A 40 9.83 1.08 11.81
N GLY A 41 10.72 1.12 12.81
CA GLY A 41 11.60 0.00 13.13
C GLY A 41 12.74 -0.21 12.12
N SER A 42 13.36 -1.37 12.18
CA SER A 42 14.44 -1.79 11.28
C SER A 42 13.90 -2.43 10.01
N VAL A 43 14.71 -2.45 8.95
CA VAL A 43 14.40 -3.21 7.74
C VAL A 43 14.55 -4.70 8.02
N PRO A 44 13.49 -5.53 7.86
CA PRO A 44 13.59 -6.96 8.11
C PRO A 44 14.50 -7.64 7.09
N ARG A 45 15.17 -8.70 7.54
CA ARG A 45 15.90 -9.59 6.62
C ARG A 45 14.95 -10.64 6.06
N PHE A 46 14.86 -10.71 4.75
CA PHE A 46 14.09 -11.76 4.09
C PHE A 46 14.85 -13.08 4.06
N ASP A 47 14.14 -14.16 4.42
CA ASP A 47 14.59 -15.55 4.29
C ASP A 47 13.42 -16.38 3.73
N ALA A 48 13.55 -16.80 2.49
CA ALA A 48 12.51 -17.54 1.77
C ALA A 48 12.13 -18.87 2.44
N SER A 49 13.07 -19.49 3.18
CA SER A 49 12.84 -20.79 3.87
C SER A 49 11.98 -20.66 5.13
N HIS A 50 11.87 -19.44 5.68
CA HIS A 50 11.09 -19.13 6.88
C HIS A 50 9.94 -18.17 6.63
N TRP A 51 9.80 -17.70 5.38
CA TRP A 51 8.72 -16.78 5.03
C TRP A 51 7.44 -17.52 4.72
N ASP A 52 6.33 -17.04 5.24
CA ASP A 52 5.00 -17.46 4.87
C ASP A 52 4.04 -16.27 4.76
N PHE A 53 2.95 -16.47 4.05
CA PHE A 53 1.82 -15.54 3.97
C PHE A 53 0.56 -16.26 4.43
N THR A 54 -0.16 -15.67 5.40
CA THR A 54 -1.34 -16.32 5.97
C THR A 54 -2.60 -15.47 5.73
N VAL A 55 -3.73 -16.16 5.50
CA VAL A 55 -5.06 -15.54 5.51
C VAL A 55 -5.94 -16.28 6.50
N SER A 56 -6.54 -15.51 7.41
CA SER A 56 -7.32 -16.05 8.54
C SER A 56 -8.55 -15.18 8.84
N GLY A 57 -9.28 -15.51 9.90
CA GLY A 57 -10.47 -14.79 10.36
C GLY A 57 -11.73 -15.22 9.59
N LEU A 58 -12.56 -14.27 9.20
CA LEU A 58 -13.86 -14.50 8.56
C LEU A 58 -13.71 -14.83 7.06
N VAL A 59 -13.13 -15.97 6.77
CA VAL A 59 -13.00 -16.57 5.43
C VAL A 59 -13.52 -17.99 5.42
N GLU A 60 -13.95 -18.51 4.26
CA GLU A 60 -14.37 -19.90 4.09
C GLU A 60 -13.17 -20.83 4.06
N TYR A 61 -12.10 -20.39 3.39
CA TYR A 61 -10.89 -21.17 3.16
C TYR A 61 -9.66 -20.41 3.69
N PRO A 62 -9.26 -20.61 4.96
CA PRO A 62 -7.99 -20.08 5.47
C PRO A 62 -6.83 -20.57 4.61
N LEU A 63 -5.84 -19.69 4.42
CA LEU A 63 -4.74 -19.94 3.50
C LEU A 63 -3.40 -19.72 4.19
N ARG A 64 -2.43 -20.60 3.90
CA ARG A 64 -1.02 -20.37 4.23
C ARG A 64 -0.18 -20.76 3.02
N LEU A 65 0.64 -19.83 2.55
CA LEU A 65 1.54 -20.03 1.41
C LEU A 65 2.97 -19.79 1.84
N THR A 66 3.86 -20.67 1.40
CA THR A 66 5.30 -20.42 1.38
C THR A 66 5.64 -19.34 0.34
N TRP A 67 6.87 -18.83 0.35
CA TRP A 67 7.32 -17.89 -0.68
C TRP A 67 7.27 -18.49 -2.09
N GLU A 68 7.63 -19.76 -2.22
CA GLU A 68 7.58 -20.48 -3.49
C GLU A 68 6.15 -20.55 -4.03
N GLU A 69 5.18 -20.98 -3.22
CA GLU A 69 3.77 -21.05 -3.59
C GLU A 69 3.20 -19.67 -3.91
N PHE A 70 3.50 -18.63 -3.10
CA PHE A 70 3.06 -17.26 -3.38
C PHE A 70 3.61 -16.75 -4.70
N SER A 71 4.86 -17.08 -5.02
CA SER A 71 5.54 -16.64 -6.25
C SER A 71 4.97 -17.29 -7.51
N GLN A 72 4.25 -18.40 -7.40
CA GLN A 72 3.57 -19.08 -8.52
C GLN A 72 2.19 -18.49 -8.83
N LEU A 73 1.65 -17.63 -7.97
CA LEU A 73 0.35 -16.98 -8.24
C LEU A 73 0.40 -16.12 -9.50
N PRO A 74 -0.74 -15.97 -10.21
CA PRO A 74 -0.80 -15.19 -11.45
C PRO A 74 -0.26 -13.78 -11.28
N ARG A 75 0.62 -13.36 -12.19
CA ARG A 75 1.21 -12.01 -12.21
C ARG A 75 0.22 -10.99 -12.73
N PHE A 76 0.17 -9.86 -12.06
CA PHE A 76 -0.67 -8.72 -12.38
C PHE A 76 0.16 -7.44 -12.41
N GLU A 77 -0.13 -6.55 -13.36
CA GLU A 77 0.53 -5.24 -13.46
C GLU A 77 -0.49 -4.12 -13.40
N ARG A 78 -0.14 -3.06 -12.69
CA ARG A 78 -0.97 -1.86 -12.61
C ARG A 78 -0.13 -0.61 -12.43
N THR A 79 -0.51 0.43 -13.17
CA THR A 79 0.02 1.78 -12.94
C THR A 79 -0.94 2.55 -12.03
N SER A 80 -0.39 3.20 -11.01
CA SER A 80 -1.18 4.01 -10.08
C SER A 80 -0.35 5.14 -9.46
N ASP A 81 -1.06 6.11 -8.89
CA ASP A 81 -0.48 7.16 -8.07
C ASP A 81 -0.26 6.66 -6.65
N PHE A 82 0.62 7.34 -5.92
CA PHE A 82 0.97 7.00 -4.56
C PHE A 82 1.08 8.26 -3.70
N HIS A 83 0.30 8.33 -2.61
CA HIS A 83 0.13 9.53 -1.79
C HIS A 83 0.56 9.26 -0.36
N CYS A 84 1.55 9.99 0.15
CA CYS A 84 2.01 9.83 1.52
C CYS A 84 1.38 10.88 2.44
N VAL A 85 1.04 10.49 3.67
CA VAL A 85 0.55 11.39 4.71
C VAL A 85 1.52 12.56 4.98
N THR A 86 2.82 12.37 4.73
CA THR A 86 3.86 13.39 4.84
C THR A 86 3.91 14.37 3.66
N ARG A 87 2.77 14.52 2.95
CA ARG A 87 2.47 15.57 1.96
C ARG A 87 3.23 15.49 0.64
N TRP A 88 3.62 14.29 0.21
CA TRP A 88 4.14 14.09 -1.13
C TRP A 88 3.34 13.05 -1.91
N SER A 89 3.29 13.23 -3.24
CA SER A 89 2.68 12.31 -4.18
C SER A 89 3.67 11.95 -5.29
N ARG A 90 3.71 10.68 -5.67
CA ARG A 90 4.43 10.18 -6.82
C ARG A 90 3.43 9.59 -7.80
N PHE A 91 3.51 10.01 -9.07
CA PHE A 91 2.57 9.59 -10.12
C PHE A 91 3.14 8.46 -10.96
N ASP A 92 2.22 7.74 -11.61
CA ASP A 92 2.51 6.75 -12.64
C ASP A 92 3.47 5.64 -12.19
N ASN A 93 3.35 5.22 -10.92
CA ASN A 93 4.12 4.07 -10.42
C ASN A 93 3.64 2.79 -11.09
N ARG A 94 4.52 2.03 -11.70
CA ARG A 94 4.22 0.72 -12.27
C ARG A 94 4.51 -0.36 -11.25
N TRP A 95 3.46 -1.02 -10.80
CA TRP A 95 3.53 -2.12 -9.83
C TRP A 95 3.34 -3.44 -10.54
N SER A 96 4.07 -4.47 -10.12
CA SER A 96 3.89 -5.83 -10.57
C SER A 96 3.94 -6.81 -9.41
N GLY A 97 3.00 -7.76 -9.37
CA GLY A 97 2.85 -8.71 -8.28
C GLY A 97 1.60 -9.56 -8.42
N VAL A 98 0.83 -9.76 -7.34
CA VAL A 98 -0.40 -10.57 -7.30
C VAL A 98 -1.58 -9.65 -7.02
N ALA A 99 -2.65 -9.72 -7.84
CA ALA A 99 -3.85 -8.94 -7.59
C ALA A 99 -4.52 -9.36 -6.27
N MET A 100 -5.03 -8.40 -5.49
CA MET A 100 -5.80 -8.71 -4.27
C MET A 100 -6.99 -9.63 -4.59
N ARG A 101 -7.70 -9.39 -5.69
CA ARG A 101 -8.84 -10.20 -6.11
C ARG A 101 -8.51 -11.66 -6.39
N GLU A 102 -7.28 -11.96 -6.79
CA GLU A 102 -6.82 -13.35 -6.92
C GLU A 102 -6.87 -14.07 -5.57
N LEU A 103 -6.36 -13.45 -4.52
CA LEU A 103 -6.43 -14.02 -3.17
C LEU A 103 -7.86 -14.05 -2.62
N LEU A 104 -8.65 -13.00 -2.84
CA LEU A 104 -10.06 -12.96 -2.41
C LEU A 104 -10.88 -14.10 -3.03
N ALA A 105 -10.64 -14.44 -4.30
CA ALA A 105 -11.30 -15.55 -4.98
C ALA A 105 -10.95 -16.91 -4.36
N HIS A 106 -9.71 -17.08 -3.88
CA HIS A 106 -9.28 -18.33 -3.23
C HIS A 106 -9.84 -18.49 -1.81
N VAL A 107 -9.81 -17.42 -1.00
CA VAL A 107 -10.16 -17.51 0.43
C VAL A 107 -11.65 -17.37 0.70
N LYS A 108 -12.38 -16.73 -0.19
CA LYS A 108 -13.82 -16.41 -0.10
C LYS A 108 -14.19 -15.80 1.24
N ALA A 109 -14.16 -14.48 1.30
CA ALA A 109 -14.60 -13.74 2.49
C ALA A 109 -16.04 -14.10 2.84
N ARG A 110 -16.31 -14.34 4.12
CA ARG A 110 -17.66 -14.55 4.64
C ARG A 110 -18.47 -13.26 4.57
N PRO A 111 -19.81 -13.32 4.48
CA PRO A 111 -20.68 -12.14 4.36
C PRO A 111 -20.49 -11.13 5.51
N GLU A 112 -20.11 -11.61 6.69
CA GLU A 112 -19.88 -10.78 7.88
C GLU A 112 -18.56 -10.00 7.82
N ALA A 113 -17.60 -10.42 7.00
CA ALA A 113 -16.30 -9.77 6.85
C ALA A 113 -16.47 -8.39 6.21
N LYS A 114 -16.08 -7.34 6.93
CA LYS A 114 -16.16 -5.94 6.48
C LYS A 114 -14.81 -5.26 6.45
N TYR A 115 -13.87 -5.74 7.24
CA TYR A 115 -12.55 -5.16 7.44
C TYR A 115 -11.47 -6.22 7.35
N VAL A 116 -10.26 -5.79 7.08
CA VAL A 116 -9.08 -6.65 7.07
C VAL A 116 -7.99 -5.96 7.88
N LEU A 117 -7.46 -6.65 8.88
CA LEU A 117 -6.21 -6.26 9.52
C LEU A 117 -5.06 -6.90 8.72
N VAL A 118 -4.23 -6.04 8.15
CA VAL A 118 -3.04 -6.46 7.41
C VAL A 118 -1.89 -6.60 8.40
N HIS A 119 -1.31 -7.79 8.48
CA HIS A 119 -0.17 -8.08 9.34
C HIS A 119 1.14 -8.03 8.54
N ALA A 120 2.16 -7.45 9.15
CA ALA A 120 3.49 -7.36 8.57
C ALA A 120 4.58 -7.76 9.56
N GLU A 121 5.83 -7.76 9.11
CA GLU A 121 6.99 -8.03 9.95
C GLU A 121 7.05 -7.12 11.18
N GLN A 122 7.67 -7.60 12.25
CA GLN A 122 7.90 -6.88 13.51
C GLN A 122 6.62 -6.42 14.22
N GLY A 123 5.49 -7.12 13.99
CA GLY A 123 4.21 -6.81 14.64
C GLY A 123 3.52 -5.56 14.11
N TYR A 124 3.97 -4.99 12.99
CA TYR A 124 3.27 -3.87 12.36
C TYR A 124 1.93 -4.34 11.78
N THR A 125 0.90 -3.53 11.96
CA THR A 125 -0.44 -3.79 11.40
C THR A 125 -1.03 -2.52 10.80
N ALA A 126 -1.96 -2.69 9.84
CA ALA A 126 -2.83 -1.62 9.36
C ALA A 126 -4.21 -2.20 9.04
N ASN A 127 -5.26 -1.50 9.46
CA ASN A 127 -6.63 -1.84 9.09
C ASN A 127 -6.96 -1.31 7.69
N VAL A 128 -7.77 -2.03 6.93
CA VAL A 128 -8.32 -1.57 5.65
C VAL A 128 -9.75 -2.10 5.51
N PRO A 129 -10.75 -1.27 5.14
CA PRO A 129 -12.06 -1.78 4.79
C PRO A 129 -11.96 -2.80 3.63
N LEU A 130 -12.67 -3.93 3.73
CA LEU A 130 -12.64 -4.96 2.69
C LEU A 130 -13.06 -4.40 1.33
N ALA A 131 -14.03 -3.48 1.29
CA ALA A 131 -14.45 -2.81 0.05
C ALA A 131 -13.35 -1.96 -0.61
N ASP A 132 -12.38 -1.46 0.18
CA ASP A 132 -11.22 -0.75 -0.34
C ASP A 132 -10.13 -1.71 -0.85
N LEU A 133 -10.07 -2.94 -0.34
CA LEU A 133 -9.19 -3.99 -0.87
C LEU A 133 -9.76 -4.65 -2.14
N ASP A 134 -11.08 -4.81 -2.24
CA ASP A 134 -11.73 -5.40 -3.42
C ASP A 134 -11.89 -4.39 -4.57
N ARG A 135 -10.77 -3.83 -5.00
CA ARG A 135 -10.69 -2.94 -6.18
C ARG A 135 -9.68 -3.46 -7.19
N ASP A 136 -9.89 -3.10 -8.46
CA ASP A 136 -9.08 -3.57 -9.60
C ASP A 136 -7.62 -3.13 -9.54
N ASN A 137 -7.30 -2.11 -8.75
CA ASN A 137 -5.98 -1.53 -8.67
C ASN A 137 -5.21 -1.88 -7.38
N VAL A 138 -5.77 -2.76 -6.55
CA VAL A 138 -5.14 -3.23 -5.31
C VAL A 138 -4.38 -4.51 -5.57
N LEU A 139 -3.11 -4.55 -5.15
CA LEU A 139 -2.25 -5.70 -5.37
C LEU A 139 -1.18 -5.85 -4.29
N PHE A 140 -0.65 -7.04 -4.18
CA PHE A 140 0.60 -7.33 -3.49
C PHE A 140 1.75 -7.20 -4.46
N ALA A 141 2.51 -6.11 -4.36
CA ALA A 141 3.63 -5.83 -5.25
C ALA A 141 4.91 -6.56 -4.78
N THR A 142 5.62 -7.13 -5.74
CA THR A 142 6.99 -7.63 -5.62
C THR A 142 7.99 -6.78 -6.40
N HIS A 143 7.49 -5.97 -7.37
CA HIS A 143 8.29 -5.12 -8.25
C HIS A 143 7.67 -3.72 -8.36
N HIS A 144 8.53 -2.75 -8.61
CA HIS A 144 8.19 -1.35 -8.87
C HIS A 144 9.03 -0.82 -10.03
N ASP A 145 8.38 -0.19 -11.02
CA ASP A 145 9.01 0.36 -12.24
C ASP A 145 9.89 -0.65 -13.00
N GLY A 146 9.57 -1.94 -12.93
CA GLY A 146 10.25 -3.03 -13.61
C GLY A 146 11.33 -3.73 -12.78
N GLU A 147 11.72 -3.18 -11.63
CA GLU A 147 12.74 -3.73 -10.74
C GLU A 147 12.12 -4.38 -9.50
N PRO A 148 12.74 -5.40 -8.92
CA PRO A 148 12.33 -5.91 -7.61
C PRO A 148 12.28 -4.80 -6.56
N LEU A 149 11.34 -4.87 -5.62
CA LEU A 149 11.33 -3.96 -4.47
C LEU A 149 12.67 -4.01 -3.74
N THR A 150 13.16 -2.85 -3.30
CA THR A 150 14.29 -2.85 -2.37
C THR A 150 13.83 -3.25 -0.96
N PRO A 151 14.73 -3.73 -0.10
CA PRO A 151 14.39 -4.08 1.29
C PRO A 151 13.65 -2.93 2.01
N GLU A 152 14.11 -1.67 1.86
CA GLU A 152 13.55 -0.48 2.50
C GLU A 152 12.16 -0.12 1.95
N HIS A 153 11.85 -0.52 0.73
CA HIS A 153 10.56 -0.30 0.09
C HIS A 153 9.57 -1.45 0.26
N GLY A 154 9.97 -2.52 0.99
CA GLY A 154 9.05 -3.58 1.40
C GLY A 154 9.31 -4.95 0.78
N TYR A 155 10.52 -5.20 0.18
CA TYR A 155 10.87 -6.54 -0.29
C TYR A 155 10.73 -7.58 0.85
N PRO A 156 10.16 -8.79 0.61
CA PRO A 156 9.77 -9.33 -0.69
C PRO A 156 8.37 -8.91 -1.15
N LEU A 157 7.49 -8.46 -0.24
CA LEU A 157 6.08 -8.25 -0.52
C LEU A 157 5.55 -6.97 0.13
N ARG A 158 4.88 -6.16 -0.67
CA ARG A 158 4.23 -4.93 -0.24
C ARG A 158 2.79 -4.89 -0.74
N LEU A 159 1.84 -4.55 0.14
CA LEU A 159 0.48 -4.20 -0.27
C LEU A 159 0.49 -2.81 -0.92
N ILE A 160 -0.29 -2.63 -1.99
CA ILE A 160 -0.54 -1.35 -2.65
C ILE A 160 -2.05 -1.10 -2.65
N VAL A 161 -2.48 -0.03 -1.97
CA VAL A 161 -3.85 0.49 -1.93
C VAL A 161 -3.81 1.94 -2.42
N PRO A 162 -3.85 2.21 -3.73
CA PRO A 162 -3.46 3.50 -4.31
C PRO A 162 -4.36 4.68 -3.92
N HIS A 163 -5.63 4.41 -3.63
CA HIS A 163 -6.63 5.42 -3.28
C HIS A 163 -6.65 5.79 -1.79
N LEU A 164 -5.79 5.15 -0.98
CA LEU A 164 -5.58 5.49 0.42
C LEU A 164 -4.14 6.01 0.63
N TYR A 165 -3.92 6.73 1.73
CA TYR A 165 -2.57 7.14 2.08
C TYR A 165 -1.62 5.96 2.23
N ALA A 166 -0.36 6.18 1.95
CA ALA A 166 0.70 5.17 1.81
C ALA A 166 0.94 4.28 3.04
N TRP A 167 0.52 4.66 4.24
CA TRP A 167 0.64 3.77 5.40
C TRP A 167 -0.31 2.57 5.32
N LYS A 168 -1.41 2.67 4.53
CA LYS A 168 -2.30 1.54 4.20
C LYS A 168 -1.69 0.60 3.15
N SER A 169 -0.68 1.07 2.43
CA SER A 169 0.13 0.27 1.50
C SER A 169 1.31 -0.37 2.25
N VAL A 170 0.98 -1.37 3.04
CA VAL A 170 1.84 -1.99 4.05
C VAL A 170 3.06 -2.66 3.43
N LYS A 171 4.26 -2.42 4.00
CA LYS A 171 5.52 -3.09 3.65
C LYS A 171 5.66 -4.41 4.39
N TRP A 172 6.45 -5.34 3.83
CA TRP A 172 6.82 -6.59 4.49
C TRP A 172 5.62 -7.40 4.98
N VAL A 173 4.60 -7.48 4.15
CA VAL A 173 3.33 -8.14 4.51
C VAL A 173 3.54 -9.63 4.76
N ARG A 174 2.90 -10.13 5.81
CA ARG A 174 2.93 -11.54 6.24
C ARG A 174 1.53 -12.16 6.28
N GLY A 175 0.45 -11.36 6.25
CA GLY A 175 -0.87 -11.95 6.27
C GLY A 175 -2.02 -10.95 6.31
N LEU A 176 -3.21 -11.53 6.22
CA LEU A 176 -4.50 -10.84 6.29
C LEU A 176 -5.39 -11.54 7.31
N GLU A 177 -6.05 -10.76 8.17
CA GLU A 177 -7.07 -11.24 9.09
C GLU A 177 -8.39 -10.54 8.79
N PHE A 178 -9.40 -11.31 8.40
CA PHE A 178 -10.72 -10.80 8.03
C PHE A 178 -11.62 -10.67 9.25
N LEU A 179 -12.22 -9.48 9.43
CA LEU A 179 -12.94 -9.07 10.65
C LEU A 179 -14.32 -8.51 10.28
N ASP A 180 -15.28 -8.62 11.22
CA ASP A 180 -16.60 -7.99 11.15
C ASP A 180 -16.60 -6.55 11.66
N GLN A 181 -15.62 -6.20 12.52
CA GLN A 181 -15.46 -4.88 13.10
C GLN A 181 -14.10 -4.30 12.75
N ASP A 182 -14.04 -2.97 12.64
CA ASP A 182 -12.79 -2.26 12.36
C ASP A 182 -11.89 -2.29 13.60
N GLN A 183 -10.65 -2.72 13.39
CA GLN A 183 -9.64 -2.78 14.44
C GLN A 183 -8.45 -1.91 14.07
N ALA A 184 -8.18 -0.88 14.86
CA ALA A 184 -7.08 0.04 14.65
C ALA A 184 -5.73 -0.69 14.53
N GLY A 185 -5.01 -0.44 13.45
CA GLY A 185 -3.63 -0.89 13.27
C GLY A 185 -2.63 0.02 13.99
N PHE A 186 -1.34 -0.16 13.68
CA PHE A 186 -0.26 0.54 14.40
C PHE A 186 -0.39 2.08 14.35
N TRP A 187 -0.54 2.66 13.15
CA TRP A 187 -0.60 4.12 13.04
C TRP A 187 -1.95 4.69 13.50
N GLU A 188 -3.04 3.96 13.30
CA GLU A 188 -4.36 4.34 13.78
C GLU A 188 -4.41 4.40 15.31
N GLN A 189 -3.75 3.47 16.02
CA GLN A 189 -3.55 3.52 17.46
C GLN A 189 -2.66 4.70 17.93
N ASN A 190 -1.87 5.26 17.00
CA ASN A 190 -1.03 6.43 17.22
C ASN A 190 -1.64 7.72 16.64
N GLY A 191 -2.96 7.78 16.48
CA GLY A 191 -3.71 8.99 16.14
C GLY A 191 -3.84 9.25 14.64
N TYR A 192 -3.56 8.27 13.76
CA TYR A 192 -3.86 8.40 12.34
C TYR A 192 -5.31 8.02 12.06
N HIS A 193 -5.86 8.58 10.99
CA HIS A 193 -7.25 8.33 10.59
C HIS A 193 -7.50 6.86 10.24
N MET A 194 -8.64 6.31 10.67
CA MET A 194 -8.98 4.88 10.46
C MET A 194 -9.00 4.47 8.98
N ARG A 195 -9.47 5.32 8.06
CA ARG A 195 -9.51 5.01 6.63
C ARG A 195 -8.33 5.60 5.85
N GLY A 196 -8.06 6.91 5.99
CA GLY A 196 -6.91 7.56 5.36
C GLY A 196 -7.08 7.89 3.88
N ASP A 197 -8.21 8.48 3.47
CA ASP A 197 -8.45 8.97 2.10
C ASP A 197 -7.67 10.28 1.87
N PRO A 198 -6.73 10.33 0.90
CA PRO A 198 -5.92 11.51 0.64
C PRO A 198 -6.72 12.68 0.04
N PHE A 199 -7.80 12.41 -0.68
CA PHE A 199 -8.64 13.45 -1.28
C PHE A 199 -9.59 14.10 -0.28
N GLN A 200 -9.85 13.43 0.87
CA GLN A 200 -10.58 13.98 2.01
C GLN A 200 -9.63 14.52 3.08
N GLU A 201 -8.32 14.51 2.82
CA GLU A 201 -7.26 14.87 3.78
C GLU A 201 -7.30 14.11 5.12
N GLN A 202 -7.85 12.89 5.15
CA GLN A 202 -7.97 12.03 6.33
C GLN A 202 -6.59 11.56 6.83
N ARG A 203 -5.85 12.45 7.49
CA ARG A 203 -4.49 12.19 8.01
C ARG A 203 -4.51 11.67 9.43
N PHE A 204 -5.31 12.31 10.28
CA PHE A 204 -5.37 12.07 11.71
C PHE A 204 -6.81 11.80 12.15
N ASP A 205 -6.98 11.26 13.35
CA ASP A 205 -8.28 10.92 13.95
C ASP A 205 -9.17 12.14 14.24
N THR A 206 -8.56 13.33 14.18
CA THR A 206 -9.26 14.64 14.38
C THR A 206 -9.68 15.31 13.07
N ASP A 207 -9.39 14.72 11.90
CA ASP A 207 -9.69 15.29 10.58
C ASP A 207 -11.12 14.96 10.10
#